data_52e32cfb3d08f3ba99a10121725472bb
#
_entry.id   52e32cfb3d08f3ba99a10121725472bb
#
_cell.length_a   1.000
_cell.length_b   1.000
_cell.length_c   1.000
_cell.angle_alpha   90.00
_cell.angle_beta   90.00
_cell.angle_gamma   90.00
#
_symmetry.space_group_name_H-M   'P 1'
#
loop_
_entity.id
_entity.type
_entity.pdbx_description
1 polymer ?
#
loop_
_entity_poly.entity_id
_entity_poly.type
_entity_poly.pdbx_seq_one_letter_code
_entity_poly.pdbx_strand_id
1 'polypeptide(L)'
;MNLIIHRGADQIGGCITEISTENCKILIDFGSNLPGCKKEELTEEQVKSIIGNADAVFYTHYHSDHVGLHHLIPTNVLQYIGLGAKEVMLCKYDALRGHGDYSKQIEAIERMETYCAAKRIDVSKKGKIFVTPYFVSHSAFDAYMFLIECEGKKILHTGDFRRHGYIGKGLFPTLKKNVGEVDILITEGTMLGRSQECVISESEIQKNIIKALREHKYVFALCSSTDLDRLATFHAACKKTGRIFLVDEYQNRVLNVFTKYAGCKSDLFQFNAFKLINYRTVNVRNKLQKEGFLMPIRMSSGYLLKGMLDIYTVSYTHLTLPTKLEV
;
A
#
# COMPACT_ATOMS: atom_id res chain seq x y z
N MET A 1 -24.76 -3.55 19.57
CA MET A 1 -23.51 -3.54 18.78
C MET A 1 -22.47 -4.42 19.43
N ASN A 2 -21.81 -5.29 18.68
CA ASN A 2 -20.64 -6.05 19.10
C ASN A 2 -19.41 -5.60 18.29
N LEU A 3 -18.26 -5.57 18.93
CA LEU A 3 -16.96 -5.31 18.32
C LEU A 3 -16.00 -6.42 18.75
N ILE A 4 -15.43 -7.13 17.79
CA ILE A 4 -14.53 -8.26 18.03
C ILE A 4 -13.28 -8.07 17.18
N ILE A 5 -12.11 -8.07 17.80
CA ILE A 5 -10.83 -8.15 17.09
C ILE A 5 -10.45 -9.61 17.02
N HIS A 6 -10.71 -10.26 15.90
CA HIS A 6 -10.38 -11.67 15.69
C HIS A 6 -8.89 -11.91 15.60
N ARG A 7 -8.15 -10.97 14.94
CA ARG A 7 -6.70 -11.03 14.77
C ARG A 7 -6.11 -9.61 14.68
N GLY A 8 -4.83 -9.47 14.99
CA GLY A 8 -4.09 -8.21 14.96
C GLY A 8 -3.91 -7.54 16.33
N ALA A 9 -4.61 -7.98 17.40
CA ALA A 9 -4.48 -7.40 18.72
C ALA A 9 -3.17 -7.80 19.43
N ASP A 10 -2.71 -9.03 19.22
CA ASP A 10 -1.56 -9.65 19.88
C ASP A 10 -0.49 -10.16 18.90
N GLN A 11 -0.56 -9.70 17.67
CA GLN A 11 0.42 -9.95 16.61
C GLN A 11 0.46 -8.78 15.64
N ILE A 12 1.56 -8.65 14.92
CA ILE A 12 1.64 -7.71 13.79
C ILE A 12 1.10 -8.43 12.55
N GLY A 13 0.14 -7.81 11.87
CA GLY A 13 -0.51 -8.32 10.68
C GLY A 13 -1.59 -9.38 10.92
N GLY A 14 -2.15 -9.91 9.85
CA GLY A 14 -3.30 -10.80 9.86
C GLY A 14 -4.57 -10.11 10.38
N CYS A 15 -4.72 -8.82 10.15
CA CYS A 15 -5.76 -7.98 10.75
C CYS A 15 -7.16 -8.42 10.32
N ILE A 16 -8.05 -8.63 11.31
CA ILE A 16 -9.49 -8.92 11.09
C ILE A 16 -10.26 -8.34 12.26
N THR A 17 -11.10 -7.34 11.98
CA THR A 17 -11.98 -6.71 12.96
C THR A 17 -13.44 -6.87 12.54
N GLU A 18 -14.29 -7.33 13.45
CA GLU A 18 -15.74 -7.46 13.26
C GLU A 18 -16.47 -6.32 13.96
N ILE A 19 -17.45 -5.75 13.27
CA ILE A 19 -18.46 -4.86 13.86
C ILE A 19 -19.82 -5.40 13.45
N SER A 20 -20.65 -5.73 14.44
CA SER A 20 -21.96 -6.34 14.18
C SER A 20 -23.06 -5.80 15.07
N THR A 21 -24.28 -5.83 14.52
CA THR A 21 -25.56 -5.62 15.18
C THR A 21 -26.37 -6.90 15.12
N GLU A 22 -27.58 -6.88 15.63
CA GLU A 22 -28.51 -8.02 15.49
C GLU A 22 -28.74 -8.44 14.02
N ASN A 23 -28.74 -7.47 13.08
CA ASN A 23 -29.17 -7.69 11.69
C ASN A 23 -28.14 -7.31 10.62
N CYS A 24 -26.94 -6.90 11.00
CA CYS A 24 -25.90 -6.52 10.06
C CYS A 24 -24.52 -6.80 10.66
N LYS A 25 -23.62 -7.38 9.85
CA LYS A 25 -22.25 -7.68 10.21
C LYS A 25 -21.31 -7.22 9.13
N ILE A 26 -20.28 -6.46 9.50
CA ILE A 26 -19.16 -6.11 8.63
C ILE A 26 -17.85 -6.59 9.21
N LEU A 27 -16.91 -6.85 8.32
CA LEU A 27 -15.50 -7.11 8.66
C LEU A 27 -14.65 -5.95 8.10
N ILE A 28 -13.68 -5.52 8.87
CA ILE A 28 -12.63 -4.60 8.42
C ILE A 28 -11.35 -5.41 8.32
N ASP A 29 -10.81 -5.45 7.13
CA ASP A 29 -9.68 -6.27 6.71
C ASP A 29 -9.94 -7.79 6.86
N PHE A 30 -9.20 -8.57 6.08
CA PHE A 30 -9.19 -10.04 6.15
C PHE A 30 -7.81 -10.53 5.71
N GLY A 31 -6.84 -10.29 6.59
CA GLY A 31 -5.42 -10.42 6.31
C GLY A 31 -4.87 -11.81 6.54
N SER A 32 -3.80 -12.14 5.82
CA SER A 32 -2.94 -13.30 6.09
C SER A 32 -1.83 -12.94 7.08
N ASN A 33 -1.20 -13.96 7.65
CA ASN A 33 -0.01 -13.76 8.48
C ASN A 33 1.14 -13.15 7.69
N LEU A 34 1.95 -12.34 8.35
CA LEU A 34 3.20 -11.86 7.81
C LEU A 34 4.27 -12.97 7.79
N PRO A 35 5.23 -12.93 6.85
CA PRO A 35 6.36 -13.84 6.86
C PRO A 35 7.09 -13.80 8.20
N GLY A 36 7.35 -14.98 8.77
CA GLY A 36 7.99 -15.11 10.09
C GLY A 36 7.05 -14.97 11.30
N CYS A 37 5.75 -14.81 11.10
CA CYS A 37 4.78 -14.92 12.17
C CYS A 37 4.85 -16.32 12.80
N LYS A 38 4.83 -16.39 14.15
CA LYS A 38 4.87 -17.67 14.89
C LYS A 38 3.50 -18.36 14.98
N LYS A 39 2.43 -17.61 14.71
CA LYS A 39 1.07 -18.17 14.74
C LYS A 39 0.75 -18.85 13.40
N GLU A 40 0.02 -19.92 13.48
CA GLU A 40 -0.49 -20.60 12.28
C GLU A 40 -1.50 -19.73 11.53
N GLU A 41 -1.59 -19.95 10.22
CA GLU A 41 -2.63 -19.31 9.42
C GLU A 41 -4.01 -19.87 9.77
N LEU A 42 -5.07 -19.12 9.48
CA LEU A 42 -6.44 -19.57 9.74
C LEU A 42 -6.78 -20.83 8.95
N THR A 43 -7.39 -21.79 9.62
CA THR A 43 -7.99 -22.96 8.96
C THR A 43 -9.25 -22.55 8.19
N GLU A 44 -9.68 -23.35 7.23
CA GLU A 44 -10.93 -23.11 6.49
C GLU A 44 -12.16 -22.99 7.42
N GLU A 45 -12.18 -23.77 8.51
CA GLU A 45 -13.27 -23.74 9.49
C GLU A 45 -13.27 -22.42 10.26
N GLN A 46 -12.10 -21.95 10.69
CA GLN A 46 -11.96 -20.64 11.34
C GLN A 46 -12.35 -19.50 10.40
N VAL A 47 -11.91 -19.55 9.14
CA VAL A 47 -12.32 -18.58 8.10
C VAL A 47 -13.85 -18.56 7.96
N LYS A 48 -14.48 -19.71 7.79
CA LYS A 48 -15.94 -19.83 7.69
C LYS A 48 -16.66 -19.32 8.94
N SER A 49 -16.13 -19.62 10.13
CA SER A 49 -16.69 -19.16 11.41
C SER A 49 -16.62 -17.63 11.56
N ILE A 50 -15.47 -17.01 11.22
CA ILE A 50 -15.28 -15.56 11.28
C ILE A 50 -16.19 -14.85 10.27
N ILE A 51 -16.24 -15.34 9.03
CA ILE A 51 -17.11 -14.75 8.00
C ILE A 51 -18.57 -14.88 8.42
N GLY A 52 -19.02 -16.10 8.77
CA GLY A 52 -20.38 -16.37 9.20
C GLY A 52 -21.42 -15.78 8.24
N ASN A 53 -22.26 -14.89 8.76
CA ASN A 53 -23.28 -14.18 8.02
C ASN A 53 -22.89 -12.73 7.70
N ALA A 54 -21.62 -12.45 7.49
CA ALA A 54 -21.16 -11.10 7.14
C ALA A 54 -21.84 -10.58 5.87
N ASP A 55 -22.28 -9.33 5.92
CA ASP A 55 -22.86 -8.61 4.77
C ASP A 55 -21.77 -8.05 3.87
N ALA A 56 -20.66 -7.56 4.47
CA ALA A 56 -19.56 -6.96 3.74
C ALA A 56 -18.19 -7.07 4.44
N VAL A 57 -17.12 -6.99 3.63
CA VAL A 57 -15.74 -6.79 4.07
C VAL A 57 -15.22 -5.49 3.47
N PHE A 58 -14.62 -4.63 4.28
CA PHE A 58 -13.98 -3.39 3.87
C PHE A 58 -12.48 -3.50 4.08
N TYR A 59 -11.69 -3.35 3.03
CA TYR A 59 -10.24 -3.40 3.10
C TYR A 59 -9.67 -1.99 3.23
N THR A 60 -8.86 -1.75 4.28
CA THR A 60 -8.19 -0.47 4.49
C THR A 60 -7.16 -0.19 3.41
N HIS A 61 -6.42 -1.22 2.99
CA HIS A 61 -5.43 -1.19 1.91
C HIS A 61 -5.06 -2.61 1.46
N TYR A 62 -4.14 -2.73 0.47
CA TYR A 62 -3.85 -4.01 -0.21
C TYR A 62 -2.61 -4.77 0.31
N HIS A 63 -2.01 -4.44 1.44
CA HIS A 63 -0.97 -5.29 2.02
C HIS A 63 -1.55 -6.64 2.43
N SER A 64 -0.72 -7.70 2.34
CA SER A 64 -1.21 -9.08 2.53
C SER A 64 -1.77 -9.34 3.91
N ASP A 65 -1.28 -8.66 4.91
CA ASP A 65 -1.74 -8.75 6.29
C ASP A 65 -3.08 -8.04 6.57
N HIS A 66 -3.63 -7.36 5.54
CA HIS A 66 -4.96 -6.74 5.54
C HIS A 66 -5.91 -7.36 4.52
N VAL A 67 -5.39 -7.84 3.36
CA VAL A 67 -6.24 -8.33 2.26
C VAL A 67 -5.90 -9.76 1.81
N GLY A 68 -4.88 -10.38 2.40
CA GLY A 68 -4.29 -11.60 1.85
C GLY A 68 -5.24 -12.79 1.69
N LEU A 69 -6.28 -12.87 2.50
CA LEU A 69 -7.27 -13.94 2.47
C LEU A 69 -8.58 -13.59 1.71
N HIS A 70 -8.58 -12.49 0.94
CA HIS A 70 -9.74 -11.98 0.21
C HIS A 70 -10.42 -13.01 -0.72
N HIS A 71 -9.63 -13.93 -1.28
CA HIS A 71 -10.11 -14.97 -2.19
C HIS A 71 -10.89 -16.08 -1.48
N LEU A 72 -10.84 -16.13 -0.14
CA LEU A 72 -11.61 -17.07 0.67
C LEU A 72 -13.01 -16.52 1.05
N ILE A 73 -13.27 -15.23 0.76
CA ILE A 73 -14.56 -14.60 1.03
C ILE A 73 -15.61 -15.12 0.02
N PRO A 74 -16.74 -15.67 0.49
CA PRO A 74 -17.80 -16.17 -0.37
C PRO A 74 -18.37 -15.10 -1.31
N THR A 75 -18.88 -15.51 -2.46
CA THR A 75 -19.38 -14.59 -3.51
C THR A 75 -20.64 -13.80 -3.11
N ASN A 76 -21.36 -14.25 -2.11
CA ASN A 76 -22.55 -13.56 -1.57
C ASN A 76 -22.18 -12.47 -0.54
N VAL A 77 -20.93 -12.38 -0.12
CA VAL A 77 -20.44 -11.31 0.77
C VAL A 77 -19.80 -10.21 -0.08
N LEU A 78 -20.26 -8.98 0.08
CA LEU A 78 -19.69 -7.84 -0.65
C LEU A 78 -18.28 -7.53 -0.14
N GLN A 79 -17.38 -7.23 -1.04
CA GLN A 79 -16.02 -6.82 -0.70
C GLN A 79 -15.75 -5.44 -1.26
N TYR A 80 -15.22 -4.54 -0.43
CA TYR A 80 -14.96 -3.14 -0.78
C TYR A 80 -13.51 -2.78 -0.60
N ILE A 81 -12.92 -2.12 -1.61
CA ILE A 81 -11.54 -1.62 -1.58
C ILE A 81 -11.43 -0.28 -2.31
N GLY A 82 -10.36 0.48 -2.10
CA GLY A 82 -10.07 1.68 -2.88
C GLY A 82 -9.87 1.36 -4.37
N LEU A 83 -10.32 2.24 -5.26
CA LEU A 83 -10.25 2.01 -6.71
C LEU A 83 -8.80 1.88 -7.21
N GLY A 84 -7.90 2.74 -6.72
CA GLY A 84 -6.48 2.65 -7.05
C GLY A 84 -5.81 1.42 -6.44
N ALA A 85 -6.20 1.05 -5.22
CA ALA A 85 -5.75 -0.17 -4.55
C ALA A 85 -6.14 -1.43 -5.34
N LYS A 86 -7.37 -1.51 -5.83
CA LYS A 86 -7.85 -2.59 -6.70
C LYS A 86 -6.98 -2.75 -7.95
N GLU A 87 -6.67 -1.66 -8.65
CA GLU A 87 -5.83 -1.71 -9.85
C GLU A 87 -4.39 -2.10 -9.55
N VAL A 88 -3.82 -1.67 -8.41
CA VAL A 88 -2.49 -2.11 -7.97
C VAL A 88 -2.48 -3.62 -7.70
N MET A 89 -3.51 -4.15 -7.05
CA MET A 89 -3.63 -5.59 -6.82
C MET A 89 -3.68 -6.37 -8.15
N LEU A 90 -4.47 -5.92 -9.12
CA LEU A 90 -4.52 -6.54 -10.45
C LEU A 90 -3.15 -6.50 -11.13
N CYS A 91 -2.43 -5.36 -11.09
CA CYS A 91 -1.06 -5.27 -11.60
C CYS A 91 -0.11 -6.28 -10.94
N LYS A 92 -0.22 -6.46 -9.61
CA LYS A 92 0.60 -7.43 -8.85
C LYS A 92 0.32 -8.86 -9.29
N TYR A 93 -0.94 -9.28 -9.30
CA TYR A 93 -1.28 -10.67 -9.63
C TYR A 93 -1.05 -10.99 -11.11
N ASP A 94 -1.23 -10.03 -12.01
CA ASP A 94 -0.87 -10.21 -13.40
C ASP A 94 0.65 -10.41 -13.59
N ALA A 95 1.47 -9.68 -12.85
CA ALA A 95 2.93 -9.88 -12.86
C ALA A 95 3.34 -11.26 -12.28
N LEU A 96 2.51 -11.86 -11.44
CA LEU A 96 2.77 -13.16 -10.80
C LEU A 96 2.24 -14.35 -11.63
N ARG A 97 1.46 -14.15 -12.70
CA ARG A 97 0.86 -15.24 -13.51
C ARG A 97 1.87 -16.27 -14.01
N GLY A 98 3.12 -15.89 -14.24
CA GLY A 98 4.19 -16.80 -14.63
C GLY A 98 4.79 -17.66 -13.50
N HIS A 99 4.38 -17.41 -12.24
CA HIS A 99 4.95 -18.03 -11.04
C HIS A 99 3.96 -18.91 -10.26
N GLY A 100 2.70 -18.97 -10.67
CA GLY A 100 1.66 -19.79 -10.03
C GLY A 100 0.27 -19.52 -10.57
N ASP A 101 -0.70 -20.29 -10.11
CA ASP A 101 -2.12 -20.05 -10.41
C ASP A 101 -2.72 -19.09 -9.38
N TYR A 102 -3.07 -17.91 -9.84
CA TYR A 102 -3.71 -16.85 -9.06
C TYR A 102 -5.13 -16.52 -9.57
N SER A 103 -5.76 -17.44 -10.29
CA SER A 103 -7.09 -17.21 -10.90
C SER A 103 -8.15 -16.85 -9.86
N LYS A 104 -8.18 -17.56 -8.73
CA LYS A 104 -9.12 -17.29 -7.63
C LYS A 104 -8.93 -15.89 -7.02
N GLN A 105 -7.68 -15.47 -6.84
CA GLN A 105 -7.36 -14.14 -6.32
C GLN A 105 -7.81 -13.05 -7.30
N ILE A 106 -7.50 -13.21 -8.58
CA ILE A 106 -7.87 -12.25 -9.63
C ILE A 106 -9.40 -12.16 -9.73
N GLU A 107 -10.09 -13.27 -9.82
CA GLU A 107 -11.56 -13.31 -9.86
C GLU A 107 -12.19 -12.64 -8.65
N ALA A 108 -11.66 -12.88 -7.45
CA ALA A 108 -12.13 -12.21 -6.25
C ALA A 108 -11.92 -10.69 -6.31
N ILE A 109 -10.74 -10.22 -6.77
CA ILE A 109 -10.46 -8.79 -6.92
C ILE A 109 -11.40 -8.15 -7.96
N GLU A 110 -11.64 -8.79 -9.08
CA GLU A 110 -12.52 -8.28 -10.14
C GLU A 110 -13.94 -8.03 -9.61
N ARG A 111 -14.43 -8.88 -8.71
CA ARG A 111 -15.76 -8.73 -8.07
C ARG A 111 -15.80 -7.67 -6.98
N MET A 112 -14.67 -7.19 -6.46
CA MET A 112 -14.67 -6.15 -5.41
C MET A 112 -15.35 -4.88 -5.91
N GLU A 113 -16.25 -4.35 -5.11
CA GLU A 113 -16.77 -3.00 -5.24
C GLU A 113 -15.73 -1.97 -4.82
N THR A 114 -15.87 -0.75 -5.30
CA THR A 114 -14.94 0.31 -4.94
C THR A 114 -15.64 1.43 -4.19
N TYR A 115 -14.96 1.96 -3.19
CA TYR A 115 -15.42 3.12 -2.47
C TYR A 115 -14.66 4.40 -2.86
N CYS A 116 -15.26 5.54 -2.59
CA CYS A 116 -14.64 6.85 -2.76
C CYS A 116 -14.46 7.54 -1.42
N ALA A 117 -13.36 8.30 -1.28
CA ALA A 117 -13.12 9.09 -0.07
C ALA A 117 -14.30 10.01 0.26
N ALA A 118 -14.62 10.12 1.54
CA ALA A 118 -15.69 10.94 2.12
C ALA A 118 -17.11 10.62 1.60
N LYS A 119 -17.31 9.50 0.91
CA LYS A 119 -18.64 9.02 0.53
C LYS A 119 -19.11 7.96 1.52
N ARG A 120 -20.17 8.26 2.24
CA ARG A 120 -20.82 7.36 3.19
C ARG A 120 -21.47 6.19 2.45
N ILE A 121 -21.21 4.98 2.89
CA ILE A 121 -21.77 3.73 2.37
C ILE A 121 -22.73 3.19 3.42
N ASP A 122 -23.96 2.90 3.01
CA ASP A 122 -24.94 2.17 3.81
C ASP A 122 -24.80 0.68 3.49
N VAL A 123 -24.33 -0.10 4.46
CA VAL A 123 -24.08 -1.54 4.25
C VAL A 123 -25.36 -2.35 4.34
N SER A 124 -26.29 -1.95 5.18
CA SER A 124 -27.53 -2.65 5.33
C SER A 124 -28.69 -1.84 4.74
N LYS A 125 -29.50 -2.47 3.91
CA LYS A 125 -30.80 -1.90 3.44
C LYS A 125 -31.72 -1.50 4.60
N LYS A 126 -31.37 -1.86 5.83
CA LYS A 126 -32.08 -1.55 7.08
C LYS A 126 -31.43 -0.41 7.89
N GLY A 127 -30.40 0.26 7.32
CA GLY A 127 -29.83 1.51 7.84
C GLY A 127 -29.18 1.44 9.22
N LYS A 128 -28.36 0.43 9.50
CA LYS A 128 -27.78 0.26 10.85
C LYS A 128 -26.25 0.40 10.93
N ILE A 129 -25.50 0.13 9.87
CA ILE A 129 -24.07 0.32 9.81
C ILE A 129 -23.72 1.16 8.59
N PHE A 130 -23.02 2.27 8.83
CA PHE A 130 -22.52 3.15 7.78
C PHE A 130 -21.00 3.22 7.86
N VAL A 131 -20.34 3.17 6.72
CA VAL A 131 -18.88 3.25 6.60
C VAL A 131 -18.50 4.45 5.73
N THR A 132 -17.71 5.36 6.26
CA THR A 132 -17.18 6.51 5.52
C THR A 132 -15.67 6.41 5.46
N PRO A 133 -15.07 6.16 4.27
CA PRO A 133 -13.63 6.07 4.09
C PRO A 133 -12.99 7.45 4.01
N TYR A 134 -11.82 7.63 4.65
CA TYR A 134 -10.99 8.83 4.52
C TYR A 134 -9.54 8.42 4.24
N PHE A 135 -8.88 9.12 3.32
CA PHE A 135 -7.48 8.84 2.97
C PHE A 135 -6.54 8.95 4.15
N VAL A 136 -5.58 8.02 4.20
CA VAL A 136 -4.40 8.10 5.05
C VAL A 136 -3.13 7.93 4.21
N SER A 137 -2.01 8.49 4.67
CA SER A 137 -0.71 8.18 4.08
C SER A 137 -0.20 6.87 4.67
N HIS A 138 0.22 5.96 3.79
CA HIS A 138 0.85 4.70 4.14
C HIS A 138 1.83 4.29 3.04
N SER A 139 2.60 3.19 3.23
CA SER A 139 3.45 2.61 2.18
C SER A 139 2.65 1.92 1.07
N ALA A 140 1.35 1.74 1.27
CA ALA A 140 0.39 1.33 0.25
C ALA A 140 -0.32 2.54 -0.36
N PHE A 141 -0.40 2.57 -1.69
CA PHE A 141 -1.20 3.58 -2.39
C PHE A 141 -2.69 3.36 -2.14
N ASP A 142 -3.46 4.44 -2.01
CA ASP A 142 -4.92 4.42 -1.86
C ASP A 142 -5.35 3.70 -0.57
N ALA A 143 -4.68 4.03 0.54
CA ALA A 143 -4.97 3.53 1.88
C ALA A 143 -5.99 4.42 2.61
N TYR A 144 -6.82 3.81 3.46
CA TYR A 144 -7.95 4.49 4.11
C TYR A 144 -8.09 4.11 5.58
N MET A 145 -8.56 5.08 6.37
CA MET A 145 -9.22 4.89 7.65
C MET A 145 -10.74 4.92 7.44
N PHE A 146 -11.48 4.26 8.30
CA PHE A 146 -12.93 4.20 8.24
C PHE A 146 -13.56 4.83 9.47
N LEU A 147 -14.45 5.83 9.26
CA LEU A 147 -15.41 6.25 10.25
C LEU A 147 -16.66 5.37 10.10
N ILE A 148 -16.97 4.61 11.15
CA ILE A 148 -18.06 3.66 11.16
C ILE A 148 -19.10 4.16 12.17
N GLU A 149 -20.31 4.33 11.69
CA GLU A 149 -21.46 4.75 12.52
C GLU A 149 -22.41 3.57 12.68
N CYS A 150 -22.63 3.18 13.92
CA CYS A 150 -23.41 1.98 14.27
C CYS A 150 -24.15 2.19 15.58
N GLU A 151 -25.49 2.05 15.57
CA GLU A 151 -26.37 2.16 16.75
C GLU A 151 -26.08 3.41 17.62
N GLY A 152 -25.90 4.57 16.96
CA GLY A 152 -25.64 5.85 17.64
C GLY A 152 -24.20 6.04 18.13
N LYS A 153 -23.32 5.06 17.88
CA LYS A 153 -21.89 5.11 18.19
C LYS A 153 -21.06 5.41 16.98
N LYS A 154 -19.97 6.13 17.17
CA LYS A 154 -18.94 6.42 16.17
C LYS A 154 -17.66 5.66 16.50
N ILE A 155 -17.18 4.88 15.57
CA ILE A 155 -15.95 4.09 15.66
C ILE A 155 -14.99 4.61 14.58
N LEU A 156 -13.76 4.92 14.94
CA LEU A 156 -12.69 5.17 13.99
C LEU A 156 -11.76 3.95 13.94
N HIS A 157 -11.69 3.30 12.80
CA HIS A 157 -10.68 2.29 12.49
C HIS A 157 -9.63 2.92 11.57
N THR A 158 -8.40 3.09 12.07
CA THR A 158 -7.38 3.86 11.32
C THR A 158 -6.80 3.10 10.14
N GLY A 159 -6.87 1.76 10.13
CA GLY A 159 -5.95 0.99 9.32
C GLY A 159 -4.52 1.36 9.67
N ASP A 160 -3.58 1.11 8.77
CA ASP A 160 -2.19 1.50 8.89
C ASP A 160 -1.97 2.91 8.34
N PHE A 161 -1.20 3.73 9.04
CA PHE A 161 -0.97 5.10 8.61
C PHE A 161 0.40 5.64 9.02
N ARG A 162 0.86 6.67 8.31
CA ARG A 162 2.08 7.41 8.64
C ARG A 162 1.88 8.92 8.45
N ARG A 163 2.73 9.74 9.12
CA ARG A 163 2.65 11.20 9.05
C ARG A 163 3.76 11.85 8.23
N HIS A 164 4.84 11.17 7.99
CA HIS A 164 6.06 11.70 7.36
C HIS A 164 6.01 11.76 5.83
N GLY A 165 5.00 11.14 5.20
CA GLY A 165 4.74 11.25 3.77
C GLY A 165 4.15 12.60 3.35
N TYR A 166 4.15 12.88 2.05
CA TYR A 166 3.56 14.11 1.49
C TYR A 166 2.07 14.23 1.80
N ILE A 167 1.34 13.11 1.73
CA ILE A 167 -0.10 13.03 2.01
C ILE A 167 -0.36 13.09 3.52
N GLY A 168 0.59 12.64 4.35
CA GLY A 168 0.44 12.57 5.80
C GLY A 168 0.10 13.88 6.49
N LYS A 169 0.40 15.02 5.87
CA LYS A 169 0.02 16.36 6.35
C LYS A 169 -1.49 16.56 6.43
N GLY A 170 -2.27 15.81 5.66
CA GLY A 170 -3.73 15.86 5.63
C GLY A 170 -4.42 15.15 6.79
N LEU A 171 -3.71 14.32 7.57
CA LEU A 171 -4.33 13.49 8.61
C LEU A 171 -5.08 14.31 9.65
N PHE A 172 -4.41 15.22 10.37
CA PHE A 172 -5.06 16.01 11.41
C PHE A 172 -6.18 16.92 10.90
N PRO A 173 -6.02 17.67 9.78
CA PRO A 173 -7.13 18.40 9.19
C PRO A 173 -8.35 17.52 8.91
N THR A 174 -8.14 16.30 8.39
CA THR A 174 -9.22 15.35 8.11
C THR A 174 -9.89 14.88 9.40
N LEU A 175 -9.11 14.48 10.42
CA LEU A 175 -9.65 14.07 11.71
C LEU A 175 -10.48 15.19 12.33
N LYS A 176 -9.96 16.42 12.37
CA LYS A 176 -10.66 17.57 12.97
C LYS A 176 -11.93 17.95 12.22
N LYS A 177 -11.89 17.97 10.88
CA LYS A 177 -12.99 18.48 10.06
C LYS A 177 -14.09 17.45 9.80
N ASN A 178 -13.70 16.17 9.57
CA ASN A 178 -14.59 15.17 9.03
C ASN A 178 -14.94 14.05 10.02
N VAL A 179 -14.06 13.76 10.97
CA VAL A 179 -14.27 12.68 11.95
C VAL A 179 -14.84 13.23 13.26
N GLY A 180 -14.18 14.25 13.85
CA GLY A 180 -14.59 14.82 15.13
C GLY A 180 -14.38 13.85 16.28
N GLU A 181 -15.25 13.92 17.29
CA GLU A 181 -15.23 13.03 18.45
C GLU A 181 -15.77 11.64 18.07
N VAL A 182 -15.12 10.61 18.61
CA VAL A 182 -15.49 9.20 18.42
C VAL A 182 -15.65 8.51 19.76
N ASP A 183 -16.56 7.53 19.82
CA ASP A 183 -16.76 6.71 21.00
C ASP A 183 -15.69 5.63 21.15
N ILE A 184 -15.20 5.09 20.01
CA ILE A 184 -14.23 4.00 19.99
C ILE A 184 -13.16 4.32 18.94
N LEU A 185 -11.90 4.13 19.33
CA LEU A 185 -10.74 4.22 18.45
C LEU A 185 -10.07 2.85 18.34
N ILE A 186 -9.96 2.32 17.11
CA ILE A 186 -9.16 1.14 16.78
C ILE A 186 -7.99 1.65 15.93
N THR A 187 -6.79 1.53 16.46
CA THR A 187 -5.59 2.06 15.79
C THR A 187 -4.47 1.05 15.79
N GLU A 188 -3.59 1.14 14.79
CA GLU A 188 -2.35 0.37 14.77
C GLU A 188 -1.44 0.70 15.95
N GLY A 189 -0.58 -0.26 16.29
CA GLY A 189 0.43 -0.11 17.34
C GLY A 189 1.82 -0.55 16.93
N THR A 190 2.11 -0.65 15.63
CA THR A 190 3.34 -1.21 15.07
C THR A 190 4.62 -0.54 15.60
N MET A 191 4.55 0.75 15.90
CA MET A 191 5.66 1.53 16.43
C MET A 191 5.70 1.60 17.97
N LEU A 192 4.70 1.03 18.67
CA LEU A 192 4.71 0.97 20.13
C LEU A 192 5.87 0.10 20.64
N GLY A 193 6.62 0.60 21.59
CA GLY A 193 7.77 -0.11 22.16
C GLY A 193 9.05 -0.08 21.31
N ARG A 194 9.03 0.53 20.14
CA ARG A 194 10.27 0.81 19.39
C ARG A 194 10.91 2.08 19.96
N SER A 195 12.26 2.06 20.11
CA SER A 195 13.02 3.28 20.47
C SER A 195 12.71 4.36 19.43
N GLN A 196 12.65 5.62 19.86
CA GLN A 196 12.41 6.76 18.99
C GLN A 196 13.53 6.84 17.92
N GLU A 197 13.41 6.07 16.85
CA GLU A 197 14.19 6.27 15.64
C GLU A 197 13.77 7.62 15.06
N CYS A 198 14.75 8.43 14.67
CA CYS A 198 14.47 9.73 14.07
C CYS A 198 13.68 9.53 12.77
N VAL A 199 12.41 9.90 12.77
CA VAL A 199 11.56 9.84 11.58
C VAL A 199 12.01 10.94 10.61
N ILE A 200 12.55 10.54 9.47
CA ILE A 200 13.01 11.46 8.43
C ILE A 200 11.86 11.73 7.46
N SER A 201 11.60 13.01 7.19
CA SER A 201 10.56 13.41 6.22
C SER A 201 10.96 13.08 4.77
N GLU A 202 9.99 12.89 3.88
CA GLU A 202 10.25 12.67 2.45
C GLU A 202 11.04 13.84 1.81
N SER A 203 10.86 15.06 2.30
CA SER A 203 11.65 16.20 1.83
C SER A 203 13.13 16.12 2.21
N GLU A 204 13.45 15.58 3.39
CA GLU A 204 14.84 15.36 3.80
C GLU A 204 15.46 14.19 3.05
N ILE A 205 14.71 13.12 2.86
CA ILE A 205 15.12 11.99 2.01
C ILE A 205 15.43 12.48 0.59
N GLN A 206 14.59 13.36 0.02
CA GLN A 206 14.87 13.95 -1.29
C GLN A 206 16.22 14.66 -1.36
N LYS A 207 16.59 15.45 -0.34
CA LYS A 207 17.88 16.11 -0.29
C LYS A 207 19.05 15.11 -0.28
N ASN A 208 18.92 14.04 0.52
CA ASN A 208 19.93 13.00 0.61
C ASN A 208 20.11 12.25 -0.73
N ILE A 209 18.99 11.97 -1.42
CA ILE A 209 19.04 11.33 -2.74
C ILE A 209 19.65 12.27 -3.79
N ILE A 210 19.32 13.57 -3.78
CA ILE A 210 19.95 14.54 -4.68
C ILE A 210 21.46 14.59 -4.47
N LYS A 211 21.93 14.55 -3.20
CA LYS A 211 23.37 14.47 -2.90
C LYS A 211 23.98 13.21 -3.51
N ALA A 212 23.39 12.05 -3.25
CA ALA A 212 23.84 10.77 -3.81
C ALA A 212 23.89 10.78 -5.34
N LEU A 213 22.88 11.34 -6.02
CA LEU A 213 22.83 11.43 -7.49
C LEU A 213 23.86 12.41 -8.08
N ARG A 214 24.37 13.35 -7.31
CA ARG A 214 25.50 14.21 -7.71
C ARG A 214 26.85 13.51 -7.58
N GLU A 215 26.99 12.68 -6.55
CA GLU A 215 28.22 11.92 -6.26
C GLU A 215 28.32 10.65 -7.11
N HIS A 216 27.18 10.02 -7.43
CA HIS A 216 27.12 8.74 -8.15
C HIS A 216 26.27 8.84 -9.42
N LYS A 217 26.79 8.26 -10.50
CA LYS A 217 26.13 8.28 -11.80
C LYS A 217 24.98 7.27 -11.90
N TYR A 218 25.10 6.13 -11.22
CA TYR A 218 24.14 5.03 -11.20
C TYR A 218 23.76 4.72 -9.76
N VAL A 219 22.47 4.80 -9.47
CA VAL A 219 21.94 4.57 -8.12
C VAL A 219 20.83 3.52 -8.21
N PHE A 220 20.96 2.47 -7.42
CA PHE A 220 19.88 1.50 -7.17
C PHE A 220 19.33 1.74 -5.77
N ALA A 221 18.04 1.98 -5.66
CA ALA A 221 17.38 2.32 -4.40
C ALA A 221 16.36 1.25 -4.01
N LEU A 222 16.62 0.52 -2.90
CA LEU A 222 15.69 -0.48 -2.40
C LEU A 222 14.47 0.20 -1.78
N CYS A 223 13.27 -0.09 -2.30
CA CYS A 223 12.02 0.41 -1.73
C CYS A 223 10.84 -0.48 -2.15
N SER A 224 9.70 -0.29 -1.48
CA SER A 224 8.44 -0.87 -1.93
C SER A 224 8.04 -0.31 -3.29
N SER A 225 7.59 -1.17 -4.20
CA SER A 225 7.09 -0.77 -5.52
C SER A 225 5.81 0.06 -5.46
N THR A 226 5.19 0.13 -4.32
CA THR A 226 3.87 0.72 -4.11
C THR A 226 3.88 1.89 -3.14
N ASP A 227 5.06 2.29 -2.63
CA ASP A 227 5.21 3.48 -1.80
C ASP A 227 5.19 4.74 -2.68
N LEU A 228 3.99 5.31 -2.84
CA LEU A 228 3.74 6.49 -3.67
C LEU A 228 4.64 7.66 -3.29
N ASP A 229 4.74 7.97 -1.99
CA ASP A 229 5.51 9.13 -1.50
C ASP A 229 7.00 8.95 -1.79
N ARG A 230 7.54 7.74 -1.56
CA ARG A 230 8.94 7.42 -1.81
C ARG A 230 9.29 7.45 -3.31
N LEU A 231 8.44 6.90 -4.15
CA LEU A 231 8.63 6.92 -5.60
C LEU A 231 8.54 8.34 -6.16
N ALA A 232 7.64 9.18 -5.62
CA ALA A 232 7.59 10.61 -5.96
C ALA A 232 8.86 11.34 -5.54
N THR A 233 9.41 11.03 -4.37
CA THR A 233 10.70 11.56 -3.89
C THR A 233 11.83 11.21 -4.84
N PHE A 234 11.92 9.97 -5.30
CA PHE A 234 12.93 9.51 -6.26
C PHE A 234 12.79 10.21 -7.61
N HIS A 235 11.57 10.25 -8.15
CA HIS A 235 11.27 10.92 -9.42
C HIS A 235 11.63 12.41 -9.36
N ALA A 236 11.24 13.11 -8.30
CA ALA A 236 11.55 14.52 -8.12
C ALA A 236 13.06 14.79 -7.98
N ALA A 237 13.81 13.89 -7.32
CA ALA A 237 15.26 13.99 -7.22
C ALA A 237 15.94 13.77 -8.58
N CYS A 238 15.48 12.81 -9.38
CA CYS A 238 15.95 12.60 -10.74
C CYS A 238 15.72 13.83 -11.62
N LYS A 239 14.53 14.41 -11.58
CA LYS A 239 14.19 15.65 -12.33
C LYS A 239 15.12 16.79 -11.96
N LYS A 240 15.45 16.98 -10.67
CA LYS A 240 16.35 18.04 -10.19
C LYS A 240 17.82 17.82 -10.57
N THR A 241 18.24 16.59 -10.82
CA THR A 241 19.65 16.25 -11.12
C THR A 241 19.89 15.93 -12.59
N GLY A 242 18.86 15.92 -13.42
CA GLY A 242 18.95 15.53 -14.83
C GLY A 242 19.22 14.02 -15.01
N ARG A 243 18.96 13.21 -13.99
CA ARG A 243 19.12 11.77 -14.04
C ARG A 243 17.87 11.08 -14.54
N ILE A 244 18.02 9.94 -15.20
CA ILE A 244 16.90 9.12 -15.64
C ILE A 244 16.24 8.47 -14.41
N PHE A 245 14.92 8.60 -14.27
CA PHE A 245 14.15 7.74 -13.38
C PHE A 245 13.85 6.43 -14.12
N LEU A 246 14.66 5.40 -13.85
CA LEU A 246 14.65 4.12 -14.56
C LEU A 246 13.77 3.12 -13.83
N VAL A 247 12.87 2.44 -14.55
CA VAL A 247 11.94 1.47 -13.94
C VAL A 247 11.77 0.23 -14.81
N ASP A 248 11.51 -0.91 -14.17
CA ASP A 248 11.11 -2.12 -14.89
C ASP A 248 9.63 -2.07 -15.32
N GLU A 249 9.18 -3.09 -16.05
CA GLU A 249 7.80 -3.18 -16.56
C GLU A 249 6.75 -3.13 -15.45
N TYR A 250 6.94 -3.90 -14.38
CA TYR A 250 6.00 -3.93 -13.26
C TYR A 250 5.91 -2.56 -12.57
N GLN A 251 7.05 -1.95 -12.26
CA GLN A 251 7.09 -0.64 -11.64
C GLN A 251 6.45 0.43 -12.55
N ASN A 252 6.67 0.35 -13.86
CA ASN A 252 6.05 1.26 -14.82
C ASN A 252 4.52 1.15 -14.80
N ARG A 253 3.98 -0.06 -14.73
CA ARG A 253 2.52 -0.29 -14.64
C ARG A 253 1.94 0.30 -13.36
N VAL A 254 2.60 0.10 -12.21
CA VAL A 254 2.19 0.68 -10.93
C VAL A 254 2.22 2.21 -10.99
N LEU A 255 3.27 2.81 -11.56
CA LEU A 255 3.37 4.27 -11.72
C LEU A 255 2.26 4.84 -12.62
N ASN A 256 1.82 4.09 -13.64
CA ASN A 256 0.69 4.50 -14.48
C ASN A 256 -0.62 4.56 -13.67
N VAL A 257 -0.84 3.62 -12.76
CA VAL A 257 -1.98 3.66 -11.82
C VAL A 257 -1.88 4.90 -10.93
N PHE A 258 -0.69 5.18 -10.38
CA PHE A 258 -0.49 6.37 -9.54
C PHE A 258 -0.72 7.67 -10.31
N THR A 259 -0.20 7.78 -11.52
CA THR A 259 -0.42 8.94 -12.39
C THR A 259 -1.91 9.14 -12.69
N LYS A 260 -2.63 8.06 -12.96
CA LYS A 260 -4.08 8.09 -13.25
C LYS A 260 -4.89 8.61 -12.06
N TYR A 261 -4.62 8.15 -10.85
CA TYR A 261 -5.47 8.43 -9.67
C TYR A 261 -4.95 9.52 -8.75
N ALA A 262 -3.66 9.64 -8.56
CA ALA A 262 -3.03 10.67 -7.73
C ALA A 262 -2.48 11.83 -8.55
N GLY A 263 -1.89 11.57 -9.71
CA GLY A 263 -1.34 12.57 -10.61
C GLY A 263 -2.38 13.56 -11.12
N CYS A 264 -3.65 13.15 -11.25
CA CYS A 264 -4.75 14.06 -11.59
C CYS A 264 -5.06 15.10 -10.48
N LYS A 265 -4.53 14.91 -9.27
CA LYS A 265 -4.71 15.79 -8.11
C LYS A 265 -3.47 16.61 -7.78
N SER A 266 -2.29 16.17 -8.21
CA SER A 266 -1.02 16.84 -7.92
C SER A 266 0.06 16.47 -8.92
N ASP A 267 0.78 17.46 -9.44
CA ASP A 267 1.93 17.28 -10.33
C ASP A 267 3.07 16.46 -9.69
N LEU A 268 3.11 16.40 -8.37
CA LEU A 268 4.08 15.57 -7.64
C LEU A 268 3.98 14.10 -8.03
N PHE A 269 2.78 13.62 -8.35
CA PHE A 269 2.48 12.24 -8.68
C PHE A 269 2.31 12.02 -10.19
N GLN A 270 2.70 12.99 -11.01
CA GLN A 270 2.84 12.83 -12.46
C GLN A 270 4.21 12.23 -12.77
N PHE A 271 4.25 10.92 -12.97
CA PHE A 271 5.50 10.20 -13.20
C PHE A 271 5.88 10.21 -14.68
N ASN A 272 7.12 10.61 -14.96
CA ASN A 272 7.77 10.44 -16.27
C ASN A 272 8.98 9.53 -16.08
N ALA A 273 8.75 8.24 -16.17
CA ALA A 273 9.78 7.22 -15.98
C ALA A 273 10.26 6.66 -17.30
N PHE A 274 11.54 6.31 -17.38
CA PHE A 274 12.08 5.58 -18.51
C PHE A 274 11.91 4.08 -18.24
N LYS A 275 11.02 3.44 -19.02
CA LYS A 275 10.78 2.00 -18.92
C LYS A 275 11.93 1.22 -19.52
N LEU A 276 12.57 0.38 -18.72
CA LEU A 276 13.64 -0.51 -19.15
C LEU A 276 13.08 -1.73 -19.87
N ILE A 277 13.25 -1.78 -21.18
CA ILE A 277 12.84 -2.92 -21.99
C ILE A 277 13.98 -3.95 -22.02
N ASN A 278 15.18 -3.50 -22.40
CA ASN A 278 16.35 -4.36 -22.45
C ASN A 278 17.63 -3.52 -22.23
N TYR A 279 18.27 -3.72 -21.07
CA TYR A 279 19.48 -2.98 -20.71
C TYR A 279 20.72 -3.33 -21.56
N ARG A 280 20.69 -4.41 -22.34
CA ARG A 280 21.76 -4.84 -23.25
C ARG A 280 21.70 -4.15 -24.61
N THR A 281 20.55 -3.56 -24.98
CA THR A 281 20.39 -2.84 -26.26
C THR A 281 21.31 -1.63 -26.30
N VAL A 282 22.11 -1.49 -27.36
CA VAL A 282 23.14 -0.47 -27.52
C VAL A 282 22.62 0.94 -27.28
N ASN A 283 21.48 1.30 -27.88
CA ASN A 283 20.90 2.64 -27.73
C ASN A 283 20.48 2.92 -26.28
N VAL A 284 19.88 1.93 -25.59
CA VAL A 284 19.50 2.03 -24.19
C VAL A 284 20.74 2.19 -23.32
N ARG A 285 21.73 1.34 -23.54
CA ARG A 285 23.01 1.39 -22.83
C ARG A 285 23.69 2.75 -22.97
N ASN A 286 23.82 3.25 -24.20
CA ASN A 286 24.45 4.55 -24.47
C ASN A 286 23.71 5.69 -23.77
N LYS A 287 22.37 5.69 -23.80
CA LYS A 287 21.55 6.67 -23.09
C LYS A 287 21.77 6.62 -21.59
N LEU A 288 21.68 5.45 -20.97
CA LEU A 288 21.87 5.28 -19.52
C LEU A 288 23.32 5.63 -19.10
N GLN A 289 24.32 5.29 -19.94
CA GLN A 289 25.71 5.66 -19.70
C GLN A 289 25.94 7.17 -19.84
N LYS A 290 25.26 7.84 -20.76
CA LYS A 290 25.37 9.30 -20.94
C LYS A 290 24.76 10.07 -19.76
N GLU A 291 23.51 9.78 -19.45
CA GLU A 291 22.70 10.57 -18.50
C GLU A 291 22.81 10.09 -17.04
N GLY A 292 23.11 8.81 -16.81
CA GLY A 292 23.03 8.19 -15.50
C GLY A 292 21.59 8.01 -15.04
N PHE A 293 21.37 7.27 -13.95
CA PHE A 293 20.02 6.94 -13.51
C PHE A 293 19.91 6.69 -11.99
N LEU A 294 18.66 6.77 -11.52
CA LEU A 294 18.21 6.12 -10.30
C LEU A 294 17.17 5.07 -10.68
N MET A 295 17.34 3.86 -10.17
CA MET A 295 16.39 2.75 -10.38
C MET A 295 15.88 2.23 -9.03
N PRO A 296 14.56 2.34 -8.75
CA PRO A 296 13.94 1.62 -7.65
C PRO A 296 14.08 0.12 -7.86
N ILE A 297 14.52 -0.59 -6.84
CA ILE A 297 14.64 -2.05 -6.83
C ILE A 297 13.90 -2.63 -5.65
N ARG A 298 13.51 -3.89 -5.76
CA ARG A 298 12.88 -4.70 -4.69
C ARG A 298 13.67 -5.97 -4.47
N MET A 299 13.38 -6.69 -3.41
CA MET A 299 14.08 -7.94 -3.08
C MET A 299 14.06 -8.97 -4.22
N SER A 300 12.98 -9.01 -5.00
CA SER A 300 12.84 -9.88 -6.18
C SER A 300 13.66 -9.42 -7.40
N SER A 301 14.28 -8.24 -7.38
CA SER A 301 15.04 -7.69 -8.53
C SER A 301 16.44 -8.27 -8.69
N GLY A 302 16.83 -9.27 -7.90
CA GLY A 302 18.22 -9.76 -7.83
C GLY A 302 18.81 -10.19 -9.18
N TYR A 303 18.06 -10.89 -10.03
CA TYR A 303 18.54 -11.30 -11.36
C TYR A 303 18.81 -10.11 -12.29
N LEU A 304 17.88 -9.16 -12.36
CA LEU A 304 18.04 -7.94 -13.14
C LEU A 304 19.21 -7.11 -12.65
N LEU A 305 19.29 -6.92 -11.34
CA LEU A 305 20.37 -6.17 -10.70
C LEU A 305 21.73 -6.77 -11.04
N LYS A 306 21.91 -8.09 -10.88
CA LYS A 306 23.16 -8.78 -11.22
C LYS A 306 23.57 -8.49 -12.67
N GLY A 307 22.66 -8.64 -13.63
CA GLY A 307 22.98 -8.38 -15.05
C GLY A 307 23.29 -6.91 -15.36
N MET A 308 22.73 -5.97 -14.61
CA MET A 308 23.02 -4.54 -14.78
C MET A 308 24.36 -4.15 -14.13
N LEU A 309 24.73 -4.74 -12.99
CA LEU A 309 26.01 -4.49 -12.31
C LEU A 309 27.20 -4.86 -13.17
N ASP A 310 27.11 -5.86 -14.03
CA ASP A 310 28.15 -6.25 -14.98
C ASP A 310 28.41 -5.18 -16.05
N ILE A 311 27.45 -4.30 -16.33
CA ILE A 311 27.53 -3.27 -17.38
C ILE A 311 27.81 -1.88 -16.82
N TYR A 312 27.24 -1.59 -15.67
CA TYR A 312 27.35 -0.29 -15.01
C TYR A 312 28.24 -0.44 -13.77
N THR A 313 29.45 0.11 -13.83
CA THR A 313 30.36 0.12 -12.67
C THR A 313 29.70 0.95 -11.56
N VAL A 314 29.19 0.29 -10.55
CA VAL A 314 28.48 0.90 -9.45
C VAL A 314 29.45 1.10 -8.30
N SER A 315 29.61 2.34 -7.86
CA SER A 315 30.12 2.59 -6.52
C SER A 315 29.03 2.16 -5.54
N TYR A 316 29.30 1.13 -4.74
CA TYR A 316 28.35 0.68 -3.72
C TYR A 316 28.16 1.77 -2.68
N THR A 317 27.08 2.49 -2.76
CA THR A 317 26.51 3.18 -1.62
C THR A 317 25.27 2.43 -1.22
N HIS A 318 25.33 1.73 -0.13
CA HIS A 318 24.14 1.35 0.61
C HIS A 318 23.51 2.64 1.12
N LEU A 319 22.65 3.24 0.31
CA LEU A 319 21.60 4.09 0.85
C LEU A 319 20.62 3.12 1.53
N THR A 320 21.01 2.59 2.68
CA THR A 320 20.05 2.18 3.67
C THR A 320 19.39 3.46 4.12
N LEU A 321 18.42 3.91 3.33
CA LEU A 321 17.39 4.78 3.87
C LEU A 321 16.84 4.01 5.08
N PRO A 322 16.58 4.66 6.22
CA PRO A 322 15.96 4.02 7.37
C PRO A 322 14.52 3.65 7.02
N THR A 323 14.39 2.71 6.12
CA THR A 323 13.22 1.97 5.81
C THR A 323 13.53 0.59 6.32
N LYS A 324 13.29 0.35 7.62
CA LYS A 324 12.81 -0.96 7.97
C LYS A 324 11.68 -1.21 6.97
N LEU A 325 11.78 -2.31 6.23
CA LEU A 325 10.66 -2.88 5.53
C LEU A 325 9.50 -2.85 6.54
N GLU A 326 8.69 -1.80 6.47
CA GLU A 326 7.35 -1.88 6.99
C GLU A 326 6.68 -2.85 6.05
N VAL A 327 6.54 -4.04 6.54
CA VAL A 327 5.89 -5.15 5.87
C VAL A 327 4.45 -4.78 5.65
#